data_b2ffdd99cb3df4c0ce0a5927704a21e8
#
_entry.id   b2ffdd99cb3df4c0ce0a5927704a21e8
#
_cell.length_a   1.000
_cell.length_b   1.000
_cell.length_c   1.000
_cell.angle_alpha   90.00
_cell.angle_beta   90.00
_cell.angle_gamma   90.00
#
_symmetry.space_group_name_H-M   'P 1'
#
loop_
_entity.id
_entity.type
_entity.pdbx_description
1 polymer ?
#
loop_
_entity_poly.entity_id
_entity_poly.type
_entity_poly.pdbx_seq_one_letter_code
_entity_poly.pdbx_strand_id
1 'polypeptide(L)'
;MADPHPPTLLVWRTLTGFVAIGLIALGPVSSAQAPSYKSGRIVEDVWKPAATPKGGVSWKLLESTGETTRTDAQGFVVSKPKFTPQVKALAGKRITVAGWMMPLSAGRTQKHFVLLGYPPGCPFHFHAAPNQFIEVYADAPFPTSETRVFTVNGVLELTGYDESGIFYRLRQARPG
;
A
#
# COMPACT_ATOMS: atom_id res chain seq x y z
N MET A 1 -22.14 53.40 43.80
CA MET A 1 -22.71 54.47 42.99
C MET A 1 -23.48 53.81 41.86
N ALA A 2 -24.78 53.82 41.98
CA ALA A 2 -25.70 53.15 41.06
C ALA A 2 -26.37 54.26 40.25
N ASP A 3 -26.55 54.02 38.98
CA ASP A 3 -27.48 54.81 38.16
C ASP A 3 -28.45 53.91 37.41
N PRO A 4 -29.76 54.16 37.47
CA PRO A 4 -30.78 53.35 36.86
C PRO A 4 -31.27 53.98 35.59
N HIS A 5 -31.49 53.17 34.55
CA HIS A 5 -32.19 53.59 33.33
C HIS A 5 -33.66 53.12 33.37
N PRO A 6 -34.57 53.94 32.82
CA PRO A 6 -36.01 53.66 32.86
C PRO A 6 -36.47 52.80 31.66
N PRO A 7 -37.63 52.15 31.73
CA PRO A 7 -38.16 51.32 30.67
C PRO A 7 -38.93 52.09 29.62
N THR A 8 -38.67 51.81 28.36
CA THR A 8 -39.44 52.30 27.22
C THR A 8 -40.55 51.31 26.86
N LEU A 9 -41.77 51.80 26.92
CA LEU A 9 -42.98 51.11 26.45
C LEU A 9 -43.01 51.05 24.92
N LEU A 10 -43.16 49.83 24.37
CA LEU A 10 -43.35 49.65 22.94
C LEU A 10 -44.77 49.24 22.61
N VAL A 11 -45.38 50.05 21.79
CA VAL A 11 -46.76 50.00 21.30
C VAL A 11 -46.95 48.83 20.32
N TRP A 12 -47.95 47.98 20.56
CA TRP A 12 -48.38 46.94 19.62
C TRP A 12 -49.16 47.53 18.46
N ARG A 13 -48.65 47.33 17.23
CA ARG A 13 -49.45 47.50 16.02
C ARG A 13 -49.74 46.12 15.43
N THR A 14 -50.99 45.74 15.49
CA THR A 14 -51.55 44.56 14.81
C THR A 14 -51.59 44.82 13.28
N LEU A 15 -50.86 44.03 12.53
CA LEU A 15 -51.02 43.95 11.09
C LEU A 15 -51.60 42.57 10.74
N THR A 16 -52.84 42.59 10.30
CA THR A 16 -53.53 41.43 9.70
C THR A 16 -52.98 41.25 8.27
N GLY A 17 -52.12 40.24 8.08
CA GLY A 17 -51.62 39.86 6.75
C GLY A 17 -52.25 38.56 6.28
N PHE A 18 -52.89 38.60 5.11
CA PHE A 18 -53.48 37.47 4.40
C PHE A 18 -52.40 36.41 4.11
N VAL A 19 -52.62 35.18 4.56
CA VAL A 19 -51.83 34.01 4.18
C VAL A 19 -52.43 33.42 2.90
N ALA A 20 -51.80 33.63 1.77
CA ALA A 20 -52.11 32.92 0.54
C ALA A 20 -51.40 31.56 0.60
N ILE A 21 -52.16 30.47 0.77
CA ILE A 21 -51.66 29.09 0.72
C ILE A 21 -51.44 28.76 -0.76
N GLY A 22 -50.20 28.88 -1.22
CA GLY A 22 -49.77 28.34 -2.50
C GLY A 22 -49.66 26.82 -2.44
N LEU A 23 -50.48 26.08 -3.19
CA LEU A 23 -50.32 24.64 -3.42
C LEU A 23 -49.03 24.45 -4.24
N ILE A 24 -47.96 24.00 -3.59
CA ILE A 24 -46.78 23.53 -4.30
C ILE A 24 -47.06 22.08 -4.73
N ALA A 25 -47.28 21.89 -6.03
CA ALA A 25 -47.37 20.57 -6.63
C ALA A 25 -45.97 19.89 -6.54
N LEU A 26 -45.84 18.92 -5.65
CA LEU A 26 -44.69 18.04 -5.61
C LEU A 26 -44.73 17.12 -6.84
N GLY A 27 -43.98 17.49 -7.88
CA GLY A 27 -43.71 16.60 -8.99
C GLY A 27 -42.96 15.35 -8.55
N PRO A 28 -43.11 14.19 -9.25
CA PRO A 28 -42.42 12.97 -8.91
C PRO A 28 -40.89 13.21 -8.98
N VAL A 29 -40.21 13.05 -7.86
CA VAL A 29 -38.74 13.00 -7.81
C VAL A 29 -38.32 11.72 -8.54
N SER A 30 -37.86 11.89 -9.78
CA SER A 30 -37.24 10.80 -10.53
C SER A 30 -35.97 10.41 -9.78
N SER A 31 -35.99 9.29 -9.07
CA SER A 31 -34.81 8.72 -8.46
C SER A 31 -33.85 8.28 -9.58
N ALA A 32 -32.92 9.14 -9.91
CA ALA A 32 -31.78 8.76 -10.75
C ALA A 32 -31.04 7.63 -10.03
N GLN A 33 -31.19 6.40 -10.53
CA GLN A 33 -30.40 5.26 -10.08
C GLN A 33 -28.94 5.59 -10.34
N ALA A 34 -28.17 5.72 -9.27
CA ALA A 34 -26.71 5.82 -9.37
C ALA A 34 -26.21 4.59 -10.14
N PRO A 35 -25.28 4.77 -11.10
CA PRO A 35 -24.72 3.63 -11.82
C PRO A 35 -24.14 2.64 -10.82
N SER A 36 -24.61 1.39 -10.86
CA SER A 36 -24.08 0.31 -10.04
C SER A 36 -22.63 0.04 -10.45
N TYR A 37 -21.70 0.60 -9.73
CA TYR A 37 -20.27 0.35 -9.91
C TYR A 37 -20.00 -1.10 -9.49
N LYS A 38 -19.76 -1.96 -10.46
CA LYS A 38 -19.31 -3.34 -10.22
C LYS A 38 -17.85 -3.29 -9.74
N SER A 39 -17.63 -2.93 -8.47
CA SER A 39 -16.30 -2.75 -7.90
C SER A 39 -15.50 -4.04 -7.64
N GLY A 40 -16.12 -5.22 -7.81
CA GLY A 40 -15.50 -6.49 -7.42
C GLY A 40 -14.42 -7.02 -8.37
N ARG A 41 -14.43 -6.67 -9.67
CA ARG A 41 -13.48 -7.25 -10.65
C ARG A 41 -12.18 -6.46 -10.85
N ILE A 42 -12.19 -5.16 -10.63
CA ILE A 42 -11.03 -4.31 -10.94
C ILE A 42 -9.95 -4.46 -9.88
N VAL A 43 -10.30 -4.69 -8.62
CA VAL A 43 -9.33 -4.78 -7.50
C VAL A 43 -8.58 -6.12 -7.53
N GLU A 44 -9.24 -7.24 -7.84
CA GLU A 44 -8.57 -8.55 -7.94
C GLU A 44 -7.59 -8.64 -9.11
N ASP A 45 -7.87 -7.95 -10.24
CA ASP A 45 -6.98 -8.00 -11.41
C ASP A 45 -5.76 -7.09 -11.30
N VAL A 46 -5.81 -6.04 -10.49
CA VAL A 46 -4.71 -5.09 -10.27
C VAL A 46 -3.71 -5.60 -9.22
N TRP A 47 -4.17 -6.37 -8.24
CA TRP A 47 -3.34 -6.86 -7.13
C TRP A 47 -2.84 -8.29 -7.37
N LYS A 48 -2.11 -8.48 -8.48
CA LYS A 48 -1.45 -9.75 -8.80
C LYS A 48 0.06 -9.62 -8.65
N PRO A 49 0.73 -10.68 -8.16
CA PRO A 49 2.19 -10.66 -8.10
C PRO A 49 2.79 -10.60 -9.50
N ALA A 50 3.99 -10.07 -9.59
CA ALA A 50 4.75 -10.06 -10.83
C ALA A 50 4.86 -11.47 -11.42
N ALA A 51 4.70 -11.58 -12.74
CA ALA A 51 4.80 -12.84 -13.44
C ALA A 51 6.18 -13.50 -13.23
N THR A 52 6.19 -14.79 -12.96
CA THR A 52 7.44 -15.54 -12.76
C THR A 52 8.25 -15.57 -14.08
N PRO A 53 9.51 -15.12 -14.08
CA PRO A 53 10.38 -15.25 -15.24
C PRO A 53 10.62 -16.73 -15.62
N LYS A 54 10.90 -17.00 -16.88
CA LYS A 54 11.23 -18.37 -17.32
C LYS A 54 12.43 -18.91 -16.52
N GLY A 55 12.25 -20.06 -15.84
CA GLY A 55 13.27 -20.65 -14.98
C GLY A 55 13.55 -19.86 -13.70
N GLY A 56 12.75 -18.82 -13.42
CA GLY A 56 12.90 -18.01 -12.21
C GLY A 56 12.10 -18.50 -11.01
N VAL A 57 12.19 -17.74 -9.93
CA VAL A 57 11.51 -17.99 -8.65
C VAL A 57 10.21 -17.20 -8.62
N SER A 58 9.11 -17.86 -8.24
CA SER A 58 7.79 -17.22 -8.09
C SER A 58 7.64 -16.57 -6.72
N TRP A 59 6.86 -15.50 -6.65
CA TRP A 59 6.45 -14.91 -5.38
C TRP A 59 5.66 -15.88 -4.52
N LYS A 60 4.82 -16.73 -5.13
CA LYS A 60 4.11 -17.79 -4.41
C LYS A 60 5.05 -18.69 -3.61
N LEU A 61 6.26 -19.00 -4.13
CA LEU A 61 7.26 -19.78 -3.39
C LEU A 61 7.86 -18.95 -2.25
N LEU A 62 8.22 -17.69 -2.46
CA LEU A 62 8.77 -16.83 -1.41
C LEU A 62 7.75 -16.57 -0.31
N GLU A 63 6.50 -16.32 -0.66
CA GLU A 63 5.37 -16.13 0.27
C GLU A 63 5.03 -17.39 1.09
N SER A 64 5.51 -18.56 0.69
CA SER A 64 5.40 -19.78 1.52
C SER A 64 6.22 -19.70 2.81
N THR A 65 7.09 -18.70 2.95
CA THR A 65 7.77 -18.39 4.22
C THR A 65 6.77 -17.81 5.20
N GLY A 66 6.55 -18.53 6.28
CA GLY A 66 5.78 -18.02 7.42
C GLY A 66 6.61 -17.07 8.28
N GLU A 67 5.97 -16.51 9.29
CA GLU A 67 6.62 -15.63 10.27
C GLU A 67 6.20 -15.98 11.71
N THR A 68 7.05 -15.58 12.66
CA THR A 68 6.73 -15.52 14.09
C THR A 68 6.90 -14.08 14.51
N THR A 69 5.83 -13.49 15.03
CA THR A 69 5.84 -12.12 15.52
C THR A 69 5.83 -12.07 17.04
N ARG A 70 6.41 -11.03 17.62
CA ARG A 70 6.26 -10.65 19.01
C ARG A 70 6.31 -9.13 19.13
N THR A 71 5.80 -8.61 20.24
CA THR A 71 5.98 -7.20 20.60
C THR A 71 7.25 -7.07 21.43
N ASP A 72 8.12 -6.15 21.08
CA ASP A 72 9.32 -5.85 21.83
C ASP A 72 9.02 -4.96 23.08
N ALA A 73 10.05 -4.64 23.86
CA ALA A 73 9.92 -3.82 25.05
C ALA A 73 9.51 -2.36 24.75
N GLN A 74 9.67 -1.92 23.52
CA GLN A 74 9.29 -0.58 23.04
C GLN A 74 7.88 -0.55 22.42
N GLY A 75 7.20 -1.70 22.32
CA GLY A 75 5.85 -1.81 21.77
C GLY A 75 5.82 -2.03 20.25
N PHE A 76 6.96 -2.24 19.59
CA PHE A 76 7.01 -2.55 18.16
C PHE A 76 6.81 -4.04 17.89
N VAL A 77 6.10 -4.35 16.81
CA VAL A 77 5.97 -5.72 16.33
C VAL A 77 7.23 -6.08 15.56
N VAL A 78 7.96 -7.06 16.05
CA VAL A 78 9.15 -7.62 15.40
C VAL A 78 8.85 -9.01 14.87
N SER A 79 9.48 -9.39 13.78
CA SER A 79 9.16 -10.61 13.04
C SER A 79 10.41 -11.42 12.67
N LYS A 80 10.30 -12.74 12.82
CA LYS A 80 11.31 -13.72 12.37
C LYS A 80 10.73 -14.65 11.31
N PRO A 81 11.50 -14.99 10.26
CA PRO A 81 11.05 -15.89 9.22
C PRO A 81 11.00 -17.35 9.68
N LYS A 82 10.00 -18.07 9.18
CA LYS A 82 9.93 -19.54 9.18
C LYS A 82 10.09 -20.04 7.74
N PHE A 83 11.32 -20.05 7.24
CA PHE A 83 11.61 -20.51 5.89
C PHE A 83 11.23 -21.97 5.68
N THR A 84 10.49 -22.24 4.60
CA THR A 84 10.19 -23.61 4.16
C THR A 84 11.45 -24.31 3.61
N PRO A 85 11.49 -25.66 3.56
CA PRO A 85 12.61 -26.38 2.96
C PRO A 85 12.92 -25.95 1.52
N GLN A 86 11.89 -25.66 0.73
CA GLN A 86 12.01 -25.21 -0.66
C GLN A 86 12.69 -23.83 -0.76
N VAL A 87 12.34 -22.90 0.13
CA VAL A 87 12.98 -21.57 0.20
C VAL A 87 14.41 -21.70 0.72
N LYS A 88 14.65 -22.53 1.76
CA LYS A 88 16.01 -22.80 2.28
C LYS A 88 16.94 -23.35 1.21
N ALA A 89 16.41 -24.19 0.30
CA ALA A 89 17.18 -24.74 -0.79
C ALA A 89 17.65 -23.70 -1.83
N LEU A 90 17.11 -22.48 -1.79
CA LEU A 90 17.53 -21.35 -2.65
C LEU A 90 18.66 -20.52 -2.04
N ALA A 91 18.93 -20.66 -0.75
CA ALA A 91 19.97 -19.90 -0.05
C ALA A 91 21.34 -20.07 -0.73
N GLY A 92 22.02 -18.96 -0.98
CA GLY A 92 23.33 -18.92 -1.66
C GLY A 92 23.28 -19.23 -3.16
N LYS A 93 22.12 -19.56 -3.72
CA LYS A 93 21.97 -19.78 -5.15
C LYS A 93 21.65 -18.50 -5.91
N ARG A 94 22.12 -18.44 -7.15
CA ARG A 94 21.71 -17.39 -8.08
C ARG A 94 20.31 -17.68 -8.59
N ILE A 95 19.40 -16.75 -8.37
CA ILE A 95 17.99 -16.85 -8.77
C ILE A 95 17.62 -15.67 -9.67
N THR A 96 16.54 -15.83 -10.40
CA THR A 96 15.92 -14.76 -11.20
C THR A 96 14.50 -14.55 -10.68
N VAL A 97 14.14 -13.31 -10.39
CA VAL A 97 12.81 -12.93 -9.89
C VAL A 97 12.37 -11.63 -10.56
N ALA A 98 11.05 -11.46 -10.76
CA ALA A 98 10.49 -10.22 -11.30
C ALA A 98 9.71 -9.46 -10.23
N GLY A 99 9.70 -8.13 -10.31
CA GLY A 99 8.97 -7.29 -9.35
C GLY A 99 9.04 -5.80 -9.68
N TRP A 100 8.39 -5.00 -8.88
CA TRP A 100 8.42 -3.54 -8.97
C TRP A 100 9.50 -2.98 -8.05
N MET A 101 10.16 -1.93 -8.52
CA MET A 101 11.17 -1.25 -7.71
C MET A 101 10.51 -0.27 -6.74
N MET A 102 10.93 -0.31 -5.47
CA MET A 102 10.79 0.80 -4.54
C MET A 102 12.19 1.37 -4.30
N PRO A 103 12.48 2.58 -4.78
CA PRO A 103 13.79 3.20 -4.59
C PRO A 103 14.00 3.58 -3.13
N LEU A 104 15.21 3.38 -2.62
CA LEU A 104 15.60 3.78 -1.25
C LEU A 104 16.31 5.14 -1.21
N SER A 105 16.62 5.71 -2.37
CA SER A 105 17.26 7.02 -2.50
C SER A 105 16.76 7.77 -3.73
N ALA A 106 16.87 9.09 -3.72
CA ALA A 106 16.62 9.89 -4.91
C ALA A 106 17.70 9.61 -5.98
N GLY A 107 17.31 9.64 -7.26
CA GLY A 107 18.27 9.48 -8.37
C GLY A 107 17.63 8.79 -9.59
N ARG A 108 18.33 8.91 -10.72
CA ARG A 108 17.89 8.28 -11.98
C ARG A 108 18.21 6.80 -12.06
N THR A 109 19.09 6.31 -11.19
CA THR A 109 19.51 4.91 -11.13
C THR A 109 19.66 4.48 -9.68
N GLN A 110 19.44 3.17 -9.43
CA GLN A 110 19.55 2.56 -8.12
C GLN A 110 20.50 1.36 -8.16
N LYS A 111 21.37 1.25 -7.16
CA LYS A 111 22.11 0.01 -6.85
C LYS A 111 21.63 -0.66 -5.56
N HIS A 112 20.87 0.09 -4.75
CA HIS A 112 20.25 -0.41 -3.54
C HIS A 112 18.78 0.01 -3.54
N PHE A 113 17.89 -0.96 -3.54
CA PHE A 113 16.44 -0.74 -3.62
C PHE A 113 15.67 -1.94 -3.08
N VAL A 114 14.37 -1.80 -2.91
CA VAL A 114 13.48 -2.92 -2.60
C VAL A 114 12.75 -3.37 -3.87
N LEU A 115 12.74 -4.69 -4.11
CA LEU A 115 11.96 -5.32 -5.17
C LEU A 115 10.68 -5.86 -4.54
N LEU A 116 9.53 -5.37 -4.99
CA LEU A 116 8.20 -5.72 -4.50
C LEU A 116 7.57 -6.79 -5.36
N GLY A 117 6.91 -7.77 -4.73
CA GLY A 117 6.14 -8.80 -5.43
C GLY A 117 4.88 -8.27 -6.10
N TYR A 118 4.33 -7.20 -5.58
CA TYR A 118 3.07 -6.59 -6.00
C TYR A 118 3.26 -5.14 -6.43
N PRO A 119 2.36 -4.61 -7.29
CA PRO A 119 2.43 -3.20 -7.67
C PRO A 119 2.37 -2.31 -6.43
N PRO A 120 3.15 -1.23 -6.35
CA PRO A 120 3.02 -0.26 -5.28
C PRO A 120 1.64 0.40 -5.34
N GLY A 121 0.76 0.03 -4.39
CA GLY A 121 -0.64 0.48 -4.40
C GLY A 121 -0.88 1.84 -3.75
N CYS A 122 0.05 2.30 -2.92
CA CYS A 122 -0.06 3.59 -2.23
C CYS A 122 1.31 4.24 -2.10
N PRO A 123 1.51 5.46 -2.64
CA PRO A 123 2.81 6.15 -2.54
C PRO A 123 3.16 6.60 -1.11
N PHE A 124 2.20 6.52 -0.17
CA PHE A 124 2.37 7.02 1.19
C PHE A 124 2.60 5.92 2.24
N HIS A 125 2.34 4.65 1.90
CA HIS A 125 2.44 3.54 2.85
C HIS A 125 2.99 2.29 2.18
N PHE A 126 4.05 1.75 2.77
CA PHE A 126 4.58 0.44 2.40
C PHE A 126 3.74 -0.64 3.11
N HIS A 127 3.01 -1.45 2.34
CA HIS A 127 2.09 -2.47 2.87
C HIS A 127 2.53 -3.91 2.56
N ALA A 128 3.75 -4.11 2.05
CA ALA A 128 4.21 -5.47 1.77
C ALA A 128 4.61 -6.21 3.05
N ALA A 129 4.14 -7.44 3.19
CA ALA A 129 4.61 -8.34 4.23
C ALA A 129 6.09 -8.71 4.01
N PRO A 130 6.84 -9.12 5.05
CA PRO A 130 8.27 -9.45 4.93
C PRO A 130 8.61 -10.50 3.87
N ASN A 131 7.67 -11.40 3.54
CA ASN A 131 7.81 -12.41 2.50
C ASN A 131 7.37 -11.94 1.09
N GLN A 132 6.96 -10.68 0.94
CA GLN A 132 6.49 -10.06 -0.32
C GLN A 132 7.46 -9.05 -0.90
N PHE A 133 8.64 -8.92 -0.33
CA PHE A 133 9.69 -8.06 -0.88
C PHE A 133 11.08 -8.65 -0.70
N ILE A 134 12.03 -8.16 -1.48
CA ILE A 134 13.44 -8.51 -1.45
C ILE A 134 14.26 -7.23 -1.42
N GLU A 135 15.19 -7.08 -0.50
CA GLU A 135 16.20 -6.03 -0.50
C GLU A 135 17.29 -6.38 -1.52
N VAL A 136 17.57 -5.48 -2.47
CA VAL A 136 18.47 -5.73 -3.60
C VAL A 136 19.72 -4.88 -3.50
N TYR A 137 20.88 -5.52 -3.57
CA TYR A 137 22.20 -4.91 -3.72
C TYR A 137 22.77 -5.30 -5.09
N ALA A 138 22.83 -4.32 -5.99
CA ALA A 138 23.18 -4.54 -7.39
C ALA A 138 24.64 -4.17 -7.71
N ASP A 139 25.32 -5.00 -8.51
CA ASP A 139 26.62 -4.70 -9.08
C ASP A 139 26.50 -3.62 -10.17
N ALA A 140 25.47 -3.72 -11.01
CA ALA A 140 25.16 -2.75 -12.05
C ALA A 140 23.91 -1.92 -11.69
N PRO A 141 23.89 -0.61 -12.02
CA PRO A 141 22.74 0.23 -11.69
C PRO A 141 21.51 -0.13 -12.53
N PHE A 142 20.35 -0.08 -11.91
CA PHE A 142 19.05 -0.18 -12.55
C PHE A 142 18.47 1.22 -12.76
N PRO A 143 17.80 1.51 -13.87
CA PRO A 143 17.08 2.78 -14.05
C PRO A 143 15.94 2.84 -13.02
N THR A 144 15.76 3.99 -12.36
CA THR A 144 14.68 4.18 -11.39
C THR A 144 13.33 4.16 -12.10
N SER A 145 12.42 3.30 -11.65
CA SER A 145 11.01 3.28 -12.08
C SER A 145 10.18 2.51 -11.06
N GLU A 146 9.11 3.12 -10.58
CA GLU A 146 8.15 2.50 -9.66
C GLU A 146 6.99 1.81 -10.39
N THR A 147 6.81 2.12 -11.68
CA THR A 147 5.68 1.61 -12.50
C THR A 147 6.05 0.42 -13.38
N ARG A 148 7.34 0.20 -13.61
CA ARG A 148 7.83 -0.88 -14.47
C ARG A 148 8.21 -2.11 -13.67
N VAL A 149 7.85 -3.30 -14.18
CA VAL A 149 8.37 -4.57 -13.65
C VAL A 149 9.81 -4.76 -14.11
N PHE A 150 10.68 -5.07 -13.18
CA PHE A 150 12.07 -5.44 -13.42
C PHE A 150 12.25 -6.94 -13.24
N THR A 151 13.05 -7.55 -14.11
CA THR A 151 13.61 -8.89 -13.87
C THR A 151 14.99 -8.71 -13.27
N VAL A 152 15.21 -9.30 -12.13
CA VAL A 152 16.46 -9.18 -11.34
C VAL A 152 17.07 -10.56 -11.18
N ASN A 153 18.35 -10.69 -11.50
CA ASN A 153 19.15 -11.90 -11.28
C ASN A 153 20.19 -11.63 -10.20
N GLY A 154 20.27 -12.45 -9.17
CA GLY A 154 21.23 -12.26 -8.06
C GLY A 154 21.33 -13.49 -7.15
N VAL A 155 22.28 -13.45 -6.22
CA VAL A 155 22.46 -14.50 -5.21
C VAL A 155 21.52 -14.25 -4.04
N LEU A 156 20.66 -15.23 -3.75
CA LEU A 156 19.69 -15.12 -2.66
C LEU A 156 20.36 -15.36 -1.31
N GLU A 157 20.24 -14.37 -0.44
CA GLU A 157 20.59 -14.46 0.98
C GLU A 157 19.30 -14.52 1.82
N LEU A 158 19.18 -15.52 2.68
CA LEU A 158 18.12 -15.59 3.68
C LEU A 158 18.56 -14.85 4.93
N THR A 159 17.73 -13.95 5.42
CA THR A 159 18.05 -13.06 6.54
C THR A 159 16.85 -12.93 7.49
N GLY A 160 16.77 -11.87 8.31
CA GLY A 160 15.65 -11.65 9.22
C GLY A 160 15.69 -12.47 10.51
N TYR A 161 16.72 -13.27 10.74
CA TYR A 161 16.89 -14.02 11.98
C TYR A 161 17.12 -13.09 13.19
N ASP A 162 17.55 -11.88 12.95
CA ASP A 162 17.77 -10.80 13.91
C ASP A 162 16.53 -9.92 14.17
N GLU A 163 15.36 -10.33 13.64
CA GLU A 163 14.09 -9.60 13.75
C GLU A 163 14.06 -8.26 12.96
N SER A 164 14.93 -8.09 11.98
CA SER A 164 14.97 -6.86 11.13
C SER A 164 13.73 -6.69 10.24
N GLY A 165 12.91 -7.74 10.10
CA GLY A 165 11.76 -7.74 9.18
C GLY A 165 12.14 -7.89 7.70
N ILE A 166 13.43 -7.99 7.37
CA ILE A 166 13.91 -8.24 6.00
C ILE A 166 14.23 -9.71 5.89
N PHE A 167 13.41 -10.50 5.17
CA PHE A 167 13.59 -11.95 5.05
C PHE A 167 14.53 -12.34 3.93
N TYR A 168 14.60 -11.53 2.87
CA TYR A 168 15.32 -11.83 1.65
C TYR A 168 16.22 -10.69 1.23
N ARG A 169 17.45 -11.03 0.79
CA ARG A 169 18.35 -10.13 0.07
C ARG A 169 18.81 -10.77 -1.22
N LEU A 170 18.95 -9.98 -2.26
CA LEU A 170 19.69 -10.35 -3.46
C LEU A 170 21.00 -9.61 -3.49
N ARG A 171 22.10 -10.36 -3.46
CA ARG A 171 23.45 -9.84 -3.61
C ARG A 171 23.94 -10.02 -5.04
N GLN A 172 24.91 -9.18 -5.44
CA GLN A 172 25.48 -9.23 -6.81
C GLN A 172 24.40 -9.20 -7.88
N ALA A 173 23.39 -8.37 -7.64
CA ALA A 173 22.23 -8.35 -8.51
C ALA A 173 22.52 -7.60 -9.84
N ARG A 174 21.89 -8.07 -10.91
CA ARG A 174 21.99 -7.54 -12.28
C ARG A 174 20.62 -7.61 -12.95
N PRO A 175 20.37 -6.78 -13.97
CA PRO A 175 19.22 -7.01 -14.86
C PRO A 175 19.25 -8.43 -15.44
N GLY A 176 18.07 -9.12 -15.40
CA GLY A 176 17.89 -10.48 -15.90
C GLY A 176 17.26 -10.52 -17.28
#